data_fe0c385ba6b12f70ca3efa1b0f47a89e
#
_entry.id   fe0c385ba6b12f70ca3efa1b0f47a89e
#
_cell.length_a   1.000
_cell.length_b   1.000
_cell.length_c   1.000
_cell.angle_alpha   90.00
_cell.angle_beta   90.00
_cell.angle_gamma   90.00
#
_symmetry.space_group_name_H-M   'P 1'
#
loop_
_entity.id
_entity.type
_entity.pdbx_description
1 polymer ?
#
loop_
_entity_poly.entity_id
_entity_poly.type
_entity_poly.pdbx_seq_one_letter_code
_entity_poly.pdbx_strand_id
1 'polypeptide(L)'
;MIFEEFKTKLKAAKTEETVKAIYARYFNIDYDTSDMHDLYTPQVLFEFKYDKNFQDLKALATILAQSLYYVRRLKYGNAEKTIPYFLCLADKNEASITETNKWSSYYSNDSYNWESP
;
A
#
# COMPACT_ATOMS: atom_id res chain seq x y z
N MET A 1 8.83 -10.56 16.25
CA MET A 1 9.96 -10.12 15.39
C MET A 1 10.42 -8.74 15.84
N ILE A 2 11.69 -8.59 16.17
CA ILE A 2 12.26 -7.28 16.53
C ILE A 2 12.60 -6.49 15.27
N PHE A 3 12.76 -5.19 15.42
CA PHE A 3 12.96 -4.28 14.29
C PHE A 3 14.21 -4.59 13.47
N GLU A 4 15.32 -4.95 14.10
CA GLU A 4 16.54 -5.30 13.39
C GLU A 4 16.38 -6.56 12.52
N GLU A 5 15.66 -7.56 13.03
CA GLU A 5 15.33 -8.76 12.26
C GLU A 5 14.43 -8.41 11.09
N PHE A 6 13.44 -7.53 11.30
CA PHE A 6 12.56 -7.04 10.26
C PHE A 6 13.34 -6.40 9.12
N LYS A 7 14.25 -5.48 9.45
CA LYS A 7 15.09 -4.80 8.46
C LYS A 7 15.97 -5.79 7.69
N THR A 8 16.58 -6.74 8.38
CA THR A 8 17.46 -7.74 7.77
C THR A 8 16.68 -8.60 6.78
N LYS A 9 15.49 -9.05 7.16
CA LYS A 9 14.64 -9.86 6.27
C LYS A 9 14.17 -9.07 5.06
N LEU A 10 13.84 -7.79 5.23
CA LEU A 10 13.45 -6.94 4.11
C LEU A 10 14.58 -6.80 3.09
N LYS A 11 15.79 -6.57 3.55
CA LYS A 11 16.94 -6.45 2.65
C LYS A 11 17.20 -7.73 1.85
N ALA A 12 16.91 -8.88 2.45
CA ALA A 12 17.07 -10.18 1.80
C ALA A 12 15.89 -10.55 0.90
N ALA A 13 14.78 -9.83 0.95
CA ALA A 13 13.61 -10.12 0.15
C ALA A 13 13.91 -9.96 -1.34
N LYS A 14 13.38 -10.87 -2.17
CA LYS A 14 13.62 -10.89 -3.61
C LYS A 14 12.36 -10.70 -4.43
N THR A 15 11.20 -10.65 -3.79
CA THR A 15 9.91 -10.46 -4.46
C THR A 15 9.02 -9.53 -3.67
N GLU A 16 8.07 -8.94 -4.38
CA GLU A 16 7.03 -8.09 -3.78
C GLU A 16 6.21 -8.86 -2.74
N GLU A 17 5.86 -10.10 -3.05
CA GLU A 17 5.09 -10.96 -2.13
C GLU A 17 5.86 -11.25 -0.85
N THR A 18 7.17 -11.42 -0.93
CA THR A 18 8.01 -11.62 0.25
C THR A 18 8.04 -10.37 1.12
N VAL A 19 8.14 -9.18 0.52
CA VAL A 19 8.07 -7.91 1.26
C VAL A 19 6.74 -7.82 2.01
N LYS A 20 5.63 -8.10 1.34
CA LYS A 20 4.29 -8.09 1.94
C LYS A 20 4.20 -9.04 3.13
N ALA A 21 4.69 -10.27 2.97
CA ALA A 21 4.65 -11.27 4.03
C ALA A 21 5.45 -10.85 5.26
N ILE A 22 6.60 -10.22 5.06
CA ILE A 22 7.44 -9.73 6.15
C ILE A 22 6.73 -8.61 6.91
N TYR A 23 6.13 -7.67 6.20
CA TYR A 23 5.34 -6.59 6.81
C TYR A 23 4.15 -7.14 7.60
N ALA A 24 3.41 -8.08 7.01
CA ALA A 24 2.26 -8.68 7.69
C ALA A 24 2.66 -9.36 8.99
N ARG A 25 3.78 -10.07 8.98
CA ARG A 25 4.28 -10.74 10.17
C ARG A 25 4.75 -9.75 11.23
N TYR A 26 5.48 -8.72 10.83
CA TYR A 26 5.98 -7.72 11.77
C TYR A 26 4.85 -6.97 12.47
N PHE A 27 3.81 -6.58 11.71
CA PHE A 27 2.67 -5.84 12.25
C PHE A 27 1.53 -6.74 12.72
N ASN A 28 1.71 -8.07 12.64
CA ASN A 28 0.71 -9.06 13.06
C ASN A 28 -0.64 -8.84 12.36
N ILE A 29 -0.59 -8.77 11.03
CA ILE A 29 -1.78 -8.57 10.20
C ILE A 29 -2.05 -9.84 9.41
N ASP A 30 -3.28 -10.37 9.52
CA ASP A 30 -3.73 -11.47 8.68
C ASP A 30 -4.17 -10.92 7.32
N TYR A 31 -3.87 -11.66 6.25
CA TYR A 31 -4.28 -11.25 4.92
C TYR A 31 -4.60 -12.46 4.06
N ASP A 32 -5.42 -12.20 3.02
CA ASP A 32 -5.78 -13.18 2.01
C ASP A 32 -5.00 -12.86 0.74
N THR A 33 -4.31 -13.84 0.17
CA THR A 33 -3.52 -13.66 -1.05
C THR A 33 -4.38 -13.34 -2.26
N SER A 34 -5.70 -13.56 -2.17
CA SER A 34 -6.63 -13.19 -3.23
C SER A 34 -7.07 -11.73 -3.19
N ASP A 35 -6.70 -10.99 -2.14
CA ASP A 35 -7.03 -9.57 -2.03
C ASP A 35 -6.41 -8.77 -3.18
N MET A 36 -7.18 -7.84 -3.71
CA MET A 36 -6.76 -7.00 -4.83
C MET A 36 -5.75 -5.93 -4.42
N HIS A 37 -5.79 -5.52 -3.17
CA HIS A 37 -4.81 -4.60 -2.58
C HIS A 37 -3.77 -5.41 -1.80
N ASP A 38 -2.61 -4.82 -1.57
CA ASP A 38 -1.50 -5.57 -0.99
C ASP A 38 -1.74 -5.96 0.46
N LEU A 39 -2.18 -5.00 1.29
CA LEU A 39 -2.46 -5.30 2.70
C LEU A 39 -3.37 -4.19 3.24
N TYR A 40 -4.50 -4.57 3.83
CA TYR A 40 -5.50 -3.61 4.29
C TYR A 40 -5.84 -3.82 5.76
N THR A 41 -5.89 -2.72 6.49
CA THR A 41 -6.55 -2.63 7.79
C THR A 41 -7.43 -1.38 7.79
N PRO A 42 -8.40 -1.24 8.73
CA PRO A 42 -9.17 0.00 8.82
C PRO A 42 -8.32 1.26 9.05
N GLN A 43 -7.12 1.11 9.58
CA GLN A 43 -6.22 2.22 9.84
C GLN A 43 -5.27 2.51 8.69
N VAL A 44 -4.75 1.48 8.02
CA VAL A 44 -3.68 1.62 7.02
C VAL A 44 -3.91 0.69 5.84
N LEU A 45 -3.80 1.24 4.64
CA LEU A 45 -3.67 0.47 3.41
C LEU A 45 -2.20 0.50 2.99
N PHE A 46 -1.62 -0.68 2.85
CA PHE A 46 -0.24 -0.82 2.36
C PHE A 46 -0.27 -1.14 0.88
N GLU A 47 0.57 -0.45 0.12
CA GLU A 47 0.87 -0.77 -1.27
C GLU A 47 2.34 -1.14 -1.36
N PHE A 48 2.63 -2.38 -1.75
CA PHE A 48 3.99 -2.90 -1.76
C PHE A 48 4.55 -2.95 -3.17
N LYS A 49 5.84 -2.64 -3.27
CA LYS A 49 6.62 -2.81 -4.48
C LYS A 49 7.94 -3.51 -4.12
N TYR A 50 8.60 -4.03 -5.12
CA TYR A 50 9.93 -4.60 -4.97
C TYR A 50 10.95 -3.66 -5.59
N ASP A 51 11.85 -3.14 -4.77
CA ASP A 51 13.03 -2.40 -5.22
C ASP A 51 12.74 -1.25 -6.20
N LYS A 52 11.75 -0.41 -5.87
CA LYS A 52 11.48 0.82 -6.61
C LYS A 52 12.27 1.98 -6.02
N ASN A 53 12.59 2.96 -6.86
CA ASN A 53 13.29 4.16 -6.40
C ASN A 53 12.27 5.19 -5.90
N PHE A 54 12.08 5.25 -4.59
CA PHE A 54 11.13 6.20 -3.97
C PHE A 54 11.62 7.64 -4.03
N GLN A 55 12.86 7.88 -4.40
CA GLN A 55 13.39 9.24 -4.64
C GLN A 55 13.01 9.74 -6.03
N ASP A 56 12.60 8.87 -6.93
CA ASP A 56 12.05 9.24 -8.23
C ASP A 56 10.57 9.60 -8.04
N LEU A 57 10.24 10.89 -8.19
CA LEU A 57 8.89 11.39 -7.98
C LEU A 57 7.87 10.76 -8.90
N LYS A 58 8.26 10.44 -10.14
CA LYS A 58 7.36 9.81 -11.10
C LYS A 58 7.01 8.38 -10.68
N ALA A 59 8.01 7.63 -10.21
CA ALA A 59 7.80 6.27 -9.71
C ALA A 59 6.92 6.30 -8.46
N LEU A 60 7.17 7.20 -7.53
CA LEU A 60 6.38 7.34 -6.32
C LEU A 60 4.95 7.75 -6.62
N ALA A 61 4.75 8.67 -7.57
CA ALA A 61 3.40 9.08 -7.99
C ALA A 61 2.61 7.93 -8.59
N THR A 62 3.27 7.05 -9.36
CA THR A 62 2.62 5.86 -9.93
C THR A 62 2.16 4.90 -8.83
N ILE A 63 3.00 4.67 -7.83
CA ILE A 63 2.65 3.81 -6.69
C ILE A 63 1.48 4.41 -5.90
N LEU A 64 1.51 5.72 -5.67
CA LEU A 64 0.43 6.42 -5.00
C LEU A 64 -0.88 6.29 -5.78
N ALA A 65 -0.84 6.47 -7.10
CA ALA A 65 -2.02 6.33 -7.94
C ALA A 65 -2.64 4.94 -7.84
N GLN A 66 -1.82 3.89 -7.76
CA GLN A 66 -2.30 2.53 -7.57
C GLN A 66 -3.00 2.37 -6.22
N SER A 67 -2.44 2.94 -5.16
CA SER A 67 -3.09 2.89 -3.85
C SER A 67 -4.41 3.67 -3.84
N LEU A 68 -4.47 4.81 -4.52
CA LEU A 68 -5.70 5.61 -4.62
C LEU A 68 -6.79 4.90 -5.43
N TYR A 69 -6.41 4.08 -6.41
CA TYR A 69 -7.36 3.22 -7.10
C TYR A 69 -8.06 2.29 -6.10
N TYR A 70 -7.32 1.65 -5.21
CA TYR A 70 -7.91 0.76 -4.21
C TYR A 70 -8.74 1.52 -3.18
N VAL A 71 -8.31 2.72 -2.76
CA VAL A 71 -9.11 3.58 -1.88
C VAL A 71 -10.46 3.91 -2.53
N ARG A 72 -10.43 4.25 -3.82
CA ARG A 72 -11.65 4.53 -4.57
C ARG A 72 -12.59 3.31 -4.60
N ARG A 73 -12.05 2.12 -4.75
CA ARG A 73 -12.84 0.89 -4.70
C ARG A 73 -13.46 0.66 -3.32
N LEU A 74 -12.73 0.97 -2.25
CA LEU A 74 -13.28 0.89 -0.90
C LEU A 74 -14.44 1.87 -0.71
N LYS A 75 -14.30 3.08 -1.26
CA LYS A 75 -15.34 4.11 -1.14
C LYS A 75 -16.62 3.78 -1.93
N TYR A 76 -16.49 3.29 -3.15
CA TYR A 76 -17.61 3.10 -4.07
C TYR A 76 -18.01 1.65 -4.28
N GLY A 77 -17.26 0.72 -3.76
CA GLY A 77 -17.48 -0.70 -3.97
C GLY A 77 -18.22 -1.34 -2.81
N ASN A 78 -17.49 -2.03 -1.92
CA ASN A 78 -18.07 -2.78 -0.82
C ASN A 78 -18.25 -1.89 0.40
N ALA A 79 -19.52 -1.69 0.81
CA ALA A 79 -19.87 -0.84 1.94
C ALA A 79 -19.37 -1.36 3.30
N GLU A 80 -18.93 -2.61 3.39
CA GLU A 80 -18.43 -3.18 4.63
C GLU A 80 -17.00 -2.75 4.97
N LYS A 81 -16.27 -2.19 4.00
CA LYS A 81 -14.90 -1.76 4.21
C LYS A 81 -14.82 -0.25 4.31
N THR A 82 -14.09 0.23 5.32
CA THR A 82 -13.89 1.66 5.53
C THR A 82 -12.65 2.14 4.78
N ILE A 83 -12.65 3.44 4.46
CA ILE A 83 -11.45 4.09 3.92
C ILE A 83 -10.43 4.17 5.05
N PRO A 84 -9.19 3.68 4.84
CA PRO A 84 -8.17 3.72 5.89
C PRO A 84 -7.72 5.16 6.18
N TYR A 85 -7.25 5.41 7.39
CA TYR A 85 -6.74 6.73 7.76
C TYR A 85 -5.42 7.05 7.05
N PHE A 86 -4.60 6.05 6.79
CA PHE A 86 -3.26 6.24 6.22
C PHE A 86 -3.02 5.31 5.05
N LEU A 87 -2.19 5.79 4.12
CA LEU A 87 -1.60 4.99 3.04
C LEU A 87 -0.11 4.81 3.36
N CYS A 88 0.38 3.58 3.24
CA CYS A 88 1.79 3.28 3.38
C CYS A 88 2.30 2.65 2.09
N LEU A 89 3.18 3.35 1.41
CA LEU A 89 3.82 2.89 0.18
C LEU A 89 5.19 2.36 0.57
N ALA A 90 5.45 1.09 0.33
CA ALA A 90 6.64 0.45 0.87
C ALA A 90 7.29 -0.50 -0.11
N ASP A 91 8.62 -0.59 -0.03
CA ASP A 91 9.39 -1.65 -0.66
C ASP A 91 10.39 -2.23 0.35
N LYS A 92 11.37 -2.97 -0.12
CA LYS A 92 12.35 -3.58 0.79
C LYS A 92 13.30 -2.58 1.46
N ASN A 93 13.39 -1.36 0.96
CA ASN A 93 14.34 -0.35 1.43
C ASN A 93 13.69 0.81 2.16
N GLU A 94 12.49 1.19 1.77
CA GLU A 94 11.86 2.43 2.21
C GLU A 94 10.36 2.26 2.39
N ALA A 95 9.79 3.12 3.24
CA ALA A 95 8.35 3.26 3.38
C ALA A 95 8.00 4.75 3.44
N SER A 96 6.90 5.11 2.77
CA SER A 96 6.37 6.47 2.78
C SER A 96 4.93 6.43 3.26
N ILE A 97 4.59 7.22 4.27
CA ILE A 97 3.26 7.24 4.87
C ILE A 97 2.62 8.59 4.64
N THR A 98 1.36 8.59 4.22
CA THR A 98 0.58 9.81 4.02
C THR A 98 -0.84 9.60 4.54
N GLU A 99 -1.49 10.69 4.96
CA GLU A 99 -2.90 10.65 5.33
C GLU A 99 -3.75 10.46 4.07
N THR A 100 -4.66 9.50 4.11
CA THR A 100 -5.53 9.21 2.96
C THR A 100 -6.39 10.43 2.58
N ASN A 101 -6.89 11.14 3.58
CA ASN A 101 -7.79 12.28 3.37
C ASN A 101 -7.16 13.41 2.56
N LYS A 102 -5.84 13.55 2.57
CA LYS A 102 -5.13 14.53 1.75
C LYS A 102 -5.42 14.37 0.26
N TRP A 103 -5.76 13.17 -0.16
CA TRP A 103 -5.92 12.80 -1.57
C TRP A 103 -7.37 12.68 -1.99
N SER A 104 -8.32 13.12 -1.14
CA SER A 104 -9.75 12.95 -1.40
C SER A 104 -10.22 13.62 -2.70
N SER A 105 -9.63 14.74 -3.07
CA SER A 105 -9.96 15.42 -4.33
C SER A 105 -9.56 14.59 -5.55
N TYR A 106 -8.63 13.67 -5.41
CA TYR A 106 -8.19 12.77 -6.48
C TYR A 106 -9.04 11.51 -6.53
N TYR A 107 -9.11 10.73 -5.44
CA TYR A 107 -9.81 9.45 -5.50
C TYR A 107 -11.33 9.58 -5.59
N SER A 108 -11.88 10.76 -5.30
CA SER A 108 -13.31 11.04 -5.46
C SER A 108 -13.66 11.65 -6.82
N ASN A 109 -12.68 11.91 -7.68
CA ASN A 109 -12.89 12.59 -8.96
C ASN A 109 -13.21 11.58 -10.06
N ASP A 110 -14.43 11.63 -10.59
CA ASP A 110 -14.89 10.71 -11.64
C ASP A 110 -14.39 11.08 -13.02
N SER A 111 -13.80 12.27 -13.20
CA SER A 111 -13.29 12.70 -14.51
C SER A 111 -11.94 12.10 -14.85
N TYR A 112 -11.22 11.54 -13.90
CA TYR A 112 -9.97 10.83 -14.17
C TYR A 112 -10.26 9.44 -14.74
N ASN A 113 -9.33 8.97 -15.58
CA ASN A 113 -9.42 7.63 -16.14
C ASN A 113 -8.83 6.62 -15.13
N TRP A 114 -9.73 5.99 -14.37
CA TRP A 114 -9.34 5.03 -13.34
C TRP A 114 -9.23 3.63 -13.92
N GLU A 115 -8.00 3.15 -14.04
CA GLU A 115 -7.72 1.80 -14.53
C GLU A 115 -7.16 0.94 -13.40
N SER A 116 -7.47 -0.35 -13.45
CA SER A 116 -6.91 -1.32 -12.52
C SER A 116 -5.40 -1.41 -12.71
N PRO A 117 -4.62 -1.30 -11.63
CA PRO A 117 -3.18 -1.45 -11.72
C PRO A 117 -2.75 -2.85 -12.18
#